data_34e2c7a2b0819fe5286ea9465a8212c1
#
_entry.id   34e2c7a2b0819fe5286ea9465a8212c1
#
_cell.length_a   1.000
_cell.length_b   1.000
_cell.length_c   1.000
_cell.angle_alpha   90.00
_cell.angle_beta   90.00
_cell.angle_gamma   90.00
#
_symmetry.space_group_name_H-M   'P 1'
#
loop_
_entity.id
_entity.type
_entity.pdbx_description
1 polymer ?
#
loop_
_entity_poly.entity_id
_entity_poly.type
_entity_poly.pdbx_seq_one_letter_code
_entity_poly.pdbx_strand_id
1 'polypeptide(L)'
;VSDGYSYMISLGYDEVAKICLTHSFNIQTTDVYIGNFDTTQEELKMIQDTLETVVMDEYDRLIQLCDSIAGPEGVLDIEDRMNDVRQRYGAYPKEKWDSNLELKKHFEEKTGKNIYTVVGKDVFKP
;
A
#
# COMPACT_ATOMS: atom_id res chain seq x y z
N VAL A 1 -3.70 7.67 -7.88
CA VAL A 1 -2.30 7.21 -7.92
C VAL A 1 -1.48 8.03 -8.93
N SER A 2 -1.91 8.06 -10.20
CA SER A 2 -1.16 8.76 -11.25
C SER A 2 -1.07 10.28 -11.03
N ASP A 3 -2.12 10.89 -10.51
CA ASP A 3 -2.15 12.33 -10.26
C ASP A 3 -1.11 12.76 -9.21
N GLY A 4 -1.04 12.02 -8.09
CA GLY A 4 -0.05 12.27 -7.05
C GLY A 4 1.37 12.08 -7.55
N TYR A 5 1.60 11.01 -8.30
CA TYR A 5 2.90 10.73 -8.90
C TYR A 5 3.33 11.87 -9.83
N SER A 6 2.49 12.23 -10.78
CA SER A 6 2.79 13.28 -11.77
C SER A 6 2.99 14.65 -11.11
N TYR A 7 2.18 14.98 -10.12
CA TYR A 7 2.29 16.23 -9.38
C TYR A 7 3.62 16.33 -8.64
N MET A 8 4.02 15.28 -7.93
CA MET A 8 5.28 15.28 -7.18
C MET A 8 6.50 15.30 -8.11
N ILE A 9 6.44 14.60 -9.26
CA ILE A 9 7.48 14.70 -10.28
C ILE A 9 7.61 16.14 -10.77
N SER A 10 6.51 16.82 -11.01
CA SER A 10 6.52 18.21 -11.50
C SER A 10 7.15 19.18 -10.51
N LEU A 11 7.11 18.86 -9.22
CA LEU A 11 7.73 19.66 -8.17
C LEU A 11 9.19 19.26 -7.88
N GLY A 12 9.70 18.22 -8.52
CA GLY A 12 11.06 17.72 -8.30
C GLY A 12 11.22 16.79 -7.11
N TYR A 13 10.12 16.29 -6.54
CA TYR A 13 10.13 15.38 -5.40
C TYR A 13 10.02 13.92 -5.87
N ASP A 14 11.05 13.41 -6.53
CA ASP A 14 11.04 12.10 -7.17
C ASP A 14 10.82 10.95 -6.19
N GLU A 15 11.43 11.00 -5.00
CA GLU A 15 11.25 9.97 -3.97
C GLU A 15 9.83 9.94 -3.42
N VAL A 16 9.24 11.12 -3.19
CA VAL A 16 7.84 11.22 -2.75
C VAL A 16 6.91 10.73 -3.86
N ALA A 17 7.20 11.09 -5.11
CA ALA A 17 6.44 10.62 -6.26
C ALA A 17 6.43 9.09 -6.34
N LYS A 18 7.57 8.45 -6.12
CA LYS A 18 7.69 6.99 -6.08
C LYS A 18 6.76 6.40 -5.02
N ILE A 19 6.71 6.97 -3.82
CA ILE A 19 5.82 6.50 -2.74
C ILE A 19 4.35 6.71 -3.11
N CYS A 20 4.00 7.84 -3.73
CA CYS A 20 2.64 8.05 -4.24
C CYS A 20 2.20 6.94 -5.19
N LEU A 21 3.12 6.42 -5.99
CA LEU A 21 2.85 5.32 -6.89
C LEU A 21 2.80 3.98 -6.16
N THR A 22 3.79 3.68 -5.34
CA THR A 22 4.02 2.32 -4.79
C THR A 22 3.16 1.98 -3.57
N HIS A 23 2.61 2.97 -2.87
CA HIS A 23 1.91 2.71 -1.60
C HIS A 23 0.73 1.73 -1.72
N SER A 24 0.10 1.65 -2.88
CA SER A 24 -1.01 0.72 -3.17
C SER A 24 -0.58 -0.54 -3.93
N PHE A 25 0.72 -0.70 -4.22
CA PHE A 25 1.24 -1.76 -5.08
C PHE A 25 2.39 -2.52 -4.42
N ASN A 26 2.11 -3.17 -3.30
CA ASN A 26 3.08 -4.06 -2.67
C ASN A 26 3.42 -5.28 -3.55
N ILE A 27 2.58 -5.58 -4.53
CA ILE A 27 2.89 -6.40 -5.70
C ILE A 27 3.04 -5.44 -6.89
N GLN A 28 4.13 -5.52 -7.62
CA GLN A 28 4.49 -4.53 -8.65
C GLN A 28 3.73 -4.76 -9.97
N THR A 29 2.41 -4.88 -9.89
CA THR A 29 1.53 -5.00 -11.05
C THR A 29 0.17 -4.41 -10.74
N THR A 30 -0.50 -3.85 -11.76
CA THR A 30 -1.87 -3.34 -11.64
C THR A 30 -2.90 -4.46 -11.56
N ASP A 31 -2.54 -5.70 -11.86
CA ASP A 31 -3.45 -6.85 -11.89
C ASP A 31 -4.06 -7.19 -10.53
N VAL A 32 -3.35 -6.85 -9.44
CA VAL A 32 -3.80 -7.14 -8.06
C VAL A 32 -4.39 -5.91 -7.37
N TYR A 33 -4.59 -4.82 -8.09
CA TYR A 33 -5.19 -3.61 -7.52
C TYR A 33 -6.67 -3.84 -7.21
N ILE A 34 -7.08 -3.42 -6.02
CA ILE A 34 -8.46 -3.56 -5.55
C ILE A 34 -9.14 -2.20 -5.67
N GLY A 35 -10.25 -2.16 -6.39
CA GLY A 35 -11.01 -0.96 -6.69
C GLY A 35 -11.00 -0.66 -8.18
N ASN A 36 -11.46 0.51 -8.54
CA ASN A 36 -11.54 0.94 -9.92
C ASN A 36 -10.45 1.97 -10.22
N PHE A 37 -9.83 1.84 -11.39
CA PHE A 37 -8.95 2.88 -11.90
C PHE A 37 -9.79 3.97 -12.58
N ASP A 38 -9.69 5.18 -12.06
CA ASP A 38 -10.28 6.37 -12.66
C ASP A 38 -9.22 7.09 -13.51
N THR A 39 -8.70 6.35 -14.50
CA THR A 39 -7.60 6.79 -15.35
C THR A 39 -7.85 6.43 -16.80
N THR A 40 -7.14 7.11 -17.72
CA THR A 40 -7.12 6.75 -19.12
C THR A 40 -6.28 5.48 -19.35
N GLN A 41 -6.43 4.86 -20.52
CA GLN A 41 -5.61 3.72 -20.90
C GLN A 41 -4.11 4.08 -20.95
N GLU A 42 -3.79 5.30 -21.38
CA GLU A 42 -2.40 5.79 -21.43
C GLU A 42 -1.82 5.93 -20.03
N GLU A 43 -2.60 6.49 -19.09
CA GLU A 43 -2.18 6.61 -17.70
C GLU A 43 -2.00 5.25 -17.04
N LEU A 44 -2.90 4.30 -17.30
CA LEU A 44 -2.80 2.93 -16.79
C LEU A 44 -1.55 2.24 -17.29
N LYS A 45 -1.22 2.41 -18.58
CA LYS A 45 0.00 1.88 -19.16
C LYS A 45 1.24 2.49 -18.52
N MET A 46 1.24 3.80 -18.29
CA MET A 46 2.35 4.49 -17.62
C MET A 46 2.55 3.96 -16.20
N ILE A 47 1.47 3.75 -15.46
CA ILE A 47 1.52 3.17 -14.09
C ILE A 47 2.15 1.78 -14.16
N GLN A 48 1.68 0.92 -15.05
CA GLN A 48 2.19 -0.45 -15.20
C GLN A 48 3.67 -0.45 -15.58
N ASP A 49 4.05 0.33 -16.58
CA ASP A 49 5.44 0.41 -17.05
C ASP A 49 6.37 0.92 -15.93
N THR A 50 5.94 1.91 -15.16
CA THR A 50 6.73 2.47 -14.07
C THR A 50 6.86 1.45 -12.92
N LEU A 51 5.78 0.75 -12.58
CA LEU A 51 5.82 -0.29 -11.53
C LEU A 51 6.78 -1.42 -11.86
N GLU A 52 6.89 -1.78 -13.14
CA GLU A 52 7.81 -2.85 -13.58
C GLU A 52 9.28 -2.48 -13.40
N THR A 53 9.60 -1.19 -13.43
CA THR A 53 10.98 -0.70 -13.39
C THR A 53 11.39 -0.10 -12.05
N VAL A 54 10.43 0.29 -11.21
CA VAL A 54 10.73 0.95 -9.93
C VAL A 54 11.36 -0.05 -8.94
N VAL A 55 12.36 0.41 -8.20
CA VAL A 55 12.98 -0.36 -7.12
C VAL A 55 12.41 0.11 -5.79
N MET A 56 11.66 -0.75 -5.12
CA MET A 56 11.10 -0.46 -3.81
C MET A 56 12.18 -0.55 -2.74
N ASP A 57 12.20 0.43 -1.85
CA ASP A 57 13.09 0.45 -0.68
C ASP A 57 12.27 0.32 0.62
N GLU A 58 12.93 0.47 1.76
CA GLU A 58 12.28 0.35 3.07
C GLU A 58 11.23 1.44 3.31
N TYR A 59 11.38 2.63 2.72
CA TYR A 59 10.38 3.69 2.86
C TYR A 59 9.10 3.34 2.11
N ASP A 60 9.20 2.79 0.89
CA ASP A 60 8.04 2.31 0.14
C ASP A 60 7.30 1.25 0.94
N ARG A 61 8.02 0.28 1.49
CA ARG A 61 7.45 -0.82 2.27
C ARG A 61 6.81 -0.35 3.56
N LEU A 62 7.43 0.59 4.25
CA LEU A 62 6.89 1.15 5.48
C LEU A 62 5.55 1.84 5.24
N ILE A 63 5.47 2.66 4.19
CA ILE A 63 4.23 3.36 3.86
C ILE A 63 3.16 2.36 3.41
N GLN A 64 3.52 1.33 2.66
CA GLN A 64 2.59 0.24 2.29
C GLN A 64 2.01 -0.43 3.55
N LEU A 65 2.84 -0.70 4.55
CA LEU A 65 2.37 -1.26 5.81
C LEU A 65 1.44 -0.31 6.54
N CYS A 66 1.81 0.96 6.65
CA CYS A 66 0.97 1.98 7.29
C CYS A 66 -0.39 2.09 6.60
N ASP A 67 -0.41 2.08 5.28
CA ASP A 67 -1.66 2.10 4.50
C ASP A 67 -2.52 0.88 4.79
N SER A 68 -1.90 -0.29 4.94
CA SER A 68 -2.61 -1.56 5.16
C SER A 68 -3.23 -1.70 6.56
N ILE A 69 -2.86 -0.84 7.50
CA ILE A 69 -3.45 -0.84 8.86
C ILE A 69 -4.24 0.44 9.16
N ALA A 70 -4.33 1.35 8.20
CA ALA A 70 -5.04 2.62 8.38
C ALA A 70 -6.52 2.46 8.00
N GLY A 71 -7.40 2.87 8.90
CA GLY A 71 -8.82 2.96 8.65
C GLY A 71 -9.35 4.36 8.94
N PRO A 72 -10.61 4.65 8.57
CA PRO A 72 -11.18 5.99 8.76
C PRO A 72 -11.34 6.36 10.23
N GLU A 73 -11.47 5.38 11.12
CA GLU A 73 -11.63 5.59 12.56
C GLU A 73 -10.31 5.46 13.33
N GLY A 74 -9.25 4.98 12.70
CA GLY A 74 -7.96 4.79 13.34
C GLY A 74 -7.23 3.54 12.85
N VAL A 75 -6.30 3.06 13.67
CA VAL A 75 -5.50 1.88 13.35
C VAL A 75 -6.36 0.62 13.45
N LEU A 76 -6.30 -0.22 12.43
CA LEU A 76 -6.98 -1.51 12.39
C LEU A 76 -5.96 -2.64 12.44
N ASP A 77 -6.36 -3.80 12.99
CA ASP A 77 -5.62 -5.04 12.76
C ASP A 77 -5.55 -5.29 11.25
N ILE A 78 -4.38 -5.72 10.77
CA ILE A 78 -4.13 -5.84 9.33
C ILE A 78 -5.09 -6.84 8.67
N GLU A 79 -5.40 -7.97 9.32
CA GLU A 79 -6.33 -8.95 8.78
C GLU A 79 -7.77 -8.43 8.79
N ASP A 80 -8.17 -7.72 9.86
CA ASP A 80 -9.48 -7.08 9.92
C ASP A 80 -9.64 -6.07 8.78
N ARG A 81 -8.59 -5.29 8.52
CA ARG A 81 -8.59 -4.32 7.42
C ARG A 81 -8.72 -5.00 6.06
N MET A 82 -7.96 -6.07 5.84
CA MET A 82 -8.04 -6.83 4.60
C MET A 82 -9.40 -7.52 4.41
N ASN A 83 -9.97 -8.05 5.48
CA ASN A 83 -11.31 -8.64 5.46
C ASN A 83 -12.38 -7.60 5.12
N ASP A 84 -12.28 -6.39 5.67
CA ASP A 84 -13.20 -5.30 5.35
C ASP A 84 -13.13 -4.95 3.86
N VAL A 85 -11.93 -4.83 3.31
CA VAL A 85 -11.75 -4.58 1.87
C VAL A 85 -12.34 -5.71 1.05
N ARG A 86 -12.10 -6.96 1.43
CA ARG A 86 -12.64 -8.12 0.74
C ARG A 86 -14.17 -8.10 0.71
N GLN A 87 -14.81 -7.74 1.81
CA GLN A 87 -16.26 -7.63 1.88
C GLN A 87 -16.80 -6.52 0.98
N ARG A 88 -16.13 -5.38 0.93
CA ARG A 88 -16.58 -4.24 0.12
C ARG A 88 -16.42 -4.46 -1.38
N TYR A 89 -15.36 -5.15 -1.80
CA TYR A 89 -15.03 -5.34 -3.22
C TYR A 89 -15.24 -6.77 -3.72
N GLY A 90 -15.66 -7.68 -2.85
CA GLY A 90 -16.01 -9.07 -3.21
C GLY A 90 -14.83 -10.02 -3.29
N ALA A 91 -13.61 -9.54 -3.31
CA ALA A 91 -12.41 -10.37 -3.40
C ALA A 91 -11.19 -9.64 -2.83
N TYR A 92 -10.18 -10.43 -2.45
CA TYR A 92 -8.86 -9.91 -2.09
C TYR A 92 -7.82 -10.90 -2.65
N PRO A 93 -6.93 -10.48 -3.56
CA PRO A 93 -5.94 -11.39 -4.14
C PRO A 93 -5.04 -12.00 -3.07
N LYS A 94 -4.84 -13.32 -3.14
CA LYS A 94 -4.04 -14.04 -2.16
C LYS A 94 -2.60 -13.52 -2.09
N GLU A 95 -2.02 -13.21 -3.24
CA GLU A 95 -0.65 -12.68 -3.30
C GLU A 95 -0.52 -11.37 -2.52
N LYS A 96 -1.50 -10.49 -2.66
CA LYS A 96 -1.52 -9.22 -1.95
C LYS A 96 -1.74 -9.44 -0.45
N TRP A 97 -2.62 -10.36 -0.08
CA TRP A 97 -2.84 -10.74 1.31
C TRP A 97 -1.55 -11.23 1.97
N ASP A 98 -0.90 -12.19 1.34
CA ASP A 98 0.34 -12.76 1.85
C ASP A 98 1.46 -11.71 1.93
N SER A 99 1.56 -10.84 0.94
CA SER A 99 2.54 -9.76 0.91
C SER A 99 2.34 -8.78 2.06
N ASN A 100 1.11 -8.43 2.40
CA ASN A 100 0.82 -7.56 3.53
C ASN A 100 1.25 -8.21 4.87
N LEU A 101 1.02 -9.50 5.03
CA LEU A 101 1.47 -10.22 6.23
C LEU A 101 3.00 -10.29 6.30
N GLU A 102 3.67 -10.43 5.17
CA GLU A 102 5.14 -10.39 5.10
C GLU A 102 5.69 -9.01 5.47
N LEU A 103 5.03 -7.93 5.04
CA LEU A 103 5.40 -6.56 5.44
C LEU A 103 5.32 -6.39 6.95
N LYS A 104 4.24 -6.86 7.56
CA LYS A 104 4.05 -6.81 9.01
C LYS A 104 5.18 -7.56 9.71
N LYS A 105 5.44 -8.78 9.28
CA LYS A 105 6.50 -9.62 9.84
C LYS A 105 7.87 -8.97 9.71
N HIS A 106 8.18 -8.44 8.54
CA HIS A 106 9.46 -7.78 8.26
C HIS A 106 9.75 -6.65 9.25
N PHE A 107 8.79 -5.75 9.47
CA PHE A 107 8.99 -4.62 10.37
C PHE A 107 8.92 -5.02 11.85
N GLU A 108 8.14 -6.05 12.20
CA GLU A 108 8.15 -6.59 13.56
C GLU A 108 9.49 -7.23 13.90
N GLU A 109 10.10 -7.96 12.97
CA GLU A 109 11.44 -8.53 13.16
C GLU A 109 12.50 -7.43 13.23
N LYS A 110 12.40 -6.41 12.38
CA LYS A 110 13.36 -5.31 12.34
C LYS A 110 13.34 -4.46 13.60
N THR A 111 12.18 -4.23 14.19
CA THR A 111 12.03 -3.42 15.41
C THR A 111 12.10 -4.24 16.68
N GLY A 112 11.88 -5.56 16.61
CA GLY A 112 11.74 -6.43 17.76
C GLY A 112 10.46 -6.18 18.55
N LYS A 113 9.46 -5.53 17.95
CA LYS A 113 8.21 -5.12 18.62
C LYS A 113 7.01 -5.39 17.73
N ASN A 114 5.85 -5.58 18.37
CA ASN A 114 4.56 -5.59 17.69
C ASN A 114 4.29 -4.22 17.05
N ILE A 115 3.85 -4.19 15.79
CA ILE A 115 3.65 -2.93 15.05
C ILE A 115 2.63 -2.01 15.72
N TYR A 116 1.58 -2.56 16.34
CA TYR A 116 0.55 -1.76 16.99
C TYR A 116 1.08 -1.08 18.25
N THR A 117 2.03 -1.70 18.93
CA THR A 117 2.75 -1.10 20.06
C THR A 117 3.63 0.06 19.59
N VAL A 118 4.33 -0.11 18.47
CA VAL A 118 5.16 0.95 17.87
C VAL A 118 4.34 2.18 17.49
N VAL A 119 3.16 1.96 16.90
CA VAL A 119 2.24 3.05 16.53
C VAL A 119 1.75 3.81 17.77
N GLY A 120 1.65 3.15 18.93
CA GLY A 120 1.23 3.79 20.18
C GLY A 120 -0.24 4.17 20.21
N LYS A 121 -1.07 3.51 19.41
CA LYS A 121 -2.51 3.71 19.32
C LYS A 121 -3.24 2.42 19.61
N ASP A 122 -4.42 2.54 20.22
CA ASP A 122 -5.31 1.39 20.37
C ASP A 122 -5.82 0.95 19.02
N VAL A 123 -5.89 -0.37 18.83
CA VAL A 123 -6.44 -0.93 17.58
C VAL A 123 -7.96 -0.80 17.63
N PHE A 124 -8.52 -0.15 16.62
CA PHE A 124 -9.95 0.00 16.47
C PHE A 124 -10.59 -1.33 16.10
N LYS A 125 -11.71 -1.68 16.74
CA LYS A 125 -12.51 -2.86 16.41
C LYS A 125 -13.74 -2.43 15.61
N PRO A 126 -13.82 -2.84 14.35
CA PRO A 126 -14.98 -2.48 13.52
C PRO A 126 -16.28 -3.15 13.97
#